data_7123e62df50e8e56966814fa1f96b79e
#
_entry.id   7123e62df50e8e56966814fa1f96b79e
#
_cell.length_a   1.000
_cell.length_b   1.000
_cell.length_c   1.000
_cell.angle_alpha   90.00
_cell.angle_beta   90.00
_cell.angle_gamma   90.00
#
_symmetry.space_group_name_H-M   'P 1'
#
loop_
_entity.id
_entity.type
_entity.pdbx_description
1 polymer ?
#
loop_
_entity_poly.entity_id
_entity_poly.type
_entity_poly.pdbx_seq_one_letter_code
_entity_poly.pdbx_strand_id
1 'polypeptide(L)'
;MKPGGKLFWVTIQYICVLLLTGCFLGLNVGDLVGVLFVWLIAVFFWLFIPVFIVACISFICSLRCNDKHKKMLLILNVVNILLFSFLFFNPSNRCDADIMENHYIEYSGRMERIYRNLYNKMAPGCSVEIEFEHGDVSIFHLSNGNGEMDSNWDPSEKKIDSLLIQSGLDRNSLTWLKKELEEIGCISISLQAIPDAPYCIGFCRIGMGKYDYQIYHRPLSSEEQKKINESGASIVYSPFVVFEYGGGAIGSQNFVGKDEYLKKKMQLHHETD
;
A
#
# COMPACT_ATOMS: atom_id res chain seq x y z
N MET A 1 -8.35 42.67 -27.93
CA MET A 1 -7.41 42.77 -26.77
C MET A 1 -6.16 43.49 -27.23
N LYS A 2 -5.66 44.47 -26.43
CA LYS A 2 -4.37 45.13 -26.65
C LYS A 2 -3.24 44.05 -26.65
N PRO A 3 -2.16 44.21 -27.43
CA PRO A 3 -1.09 43.17 -27.56
C PRO A 3 -0.51 42.70 -26.23
N GLY A 4 -0.37 43.59 -25.23
CA GLY A 4 0.11 43.23 -23.91
C GLY A 4 -0.84 42.34 -23.08
N GLY A 5 -2.15 42.44 -23.29
CA GLY A 5 -3.12 41.61 -22.60
C GLY A 5 -3.16 40.17 -23.14
N LYS A 6 -2.77 39.97 -24.43
CA LYS A 6 -2.65 38.64 -25.02
C LYS A 6 -1.45 37.84 -24.43
N LEU A 7 -0.30 38.53 -24.34
CA LEU A 7 0.91 37.93 -23.77
C LEU A 7 0.70 37.58 -22.29
N PHE A 8 0.14 38.50 -21.50
CA PHE A 8 -0.16 38.26 -20.09
C PHE A 8 -1.07 37.04 -19.88
N TRP A 9 -2.14 36.91 -20.67
CA TRP A 9 -3.07 35.78 -20.56
C TRP A 9 -2.40 34.44 -20.93
N VAL A 10 -1.59 34.40 -21.98
CA VAL A 10 -0.83 33.21 -22.39
C VAL A 10 0.15 32.79 -21.28
N THR A 11 0.84 33.76 -20.66
CA THR A 11 1.77 33.48 -19.54
C THR A 11 1.06 32.86 -18.35
N ILE A 12 -0.11 33.38 -17.95
CA ILE A 12 -0.92 32.82 -16.86
C ILE A 12 -1.32 31.37 -17.17
N GLN A 13 -1.76 31.09 -18.40
CA GLN A 13 -2.12 29.71 -18.79
C GLN A 13 -0.94 28.75 -18.64
N TYR A 14 0.27 29.12 -19.10
CA TYR A 14 1.47 28.31 -18.93
C TYR A 14 1.80 28.08 -17.46
N ILE A 15 1.76 29.12 -16.62
CA ILE A 15 2.05 29.00 -15.19
C ILE A 15 1.07 28.01 -14.54
N CYS A 16 -0.24 28.12 -14.79
CA CYS A 16 -1.24 27.24 -14.21
C CYS A 16 -1.07 25.78 -14.66
N VAL A 17 -0.83 25.57 -15.95
CA VAL A 17 -0.66 24.22 -16.51
C VAL A 17 0.62 23.55 -15.97
N LEU A 18 1.73 24.31 -15.90
CA LEU A 18 3.00 23.81 -15.36
C LEU A 18 2.93 23.53 -13.85
N LEU A 19 2.21 24.35 -13.08
CA LEU A 19 1.96 24.07 -11.66
C LEU A 19 1.21 22.74 -11.48
N LEU A 20 0.15 22.49 -12.26
CA LEU A 20 -0.56 21.21 -12.23
C LEU A 20 0.34 20.04 -12.63
N THR A 21 1.16 20.21 -13.68
CA THR A 21 2.13 19.19 -14.08
C THR A 21 3.08 18.85 -12.94
N GLY A 22 3.64 19.87 -12.28
CA GLY A 22 4.52 19.68 -11.11
C GLY A 22 3.83 18.95 -9.97
N CYS A 23 2.58 19.32 -9.65
CA CYS A 23 1.80 18.66 -8.62
C CYS A 23 1.53 17.18 -8.96
N PHE A 24 1.08 16.89 -10.18
CA PHE A 24 0.80 15.50 -10.57
C PHE A 24 2.07 14.65 -10.67
N LEU A 25 3.19 15.20 -11.10
CA LEU A 25 4.48 14.52 -11.04
C LEU A 25 4.88 14.23 -9.60
N GLY A 26 4.79 15.22 -8.71
CA GLY A 26 5.13 15.04 -7.30
C GLY A 26 4.28 13.96 -6.61
N LEU A 27 2.98 13.90 -6.91
CA LEU A 27 2.09 12.86 -6.39
C LEU A 27 2.42 11.45 -6.93
N ASN A 28 2.97 11.36 -8.15
CA ASN A 28 3.35 10.07 -8.76
C ASN A 28 4.74 9.59 -8.37
N VAL A 29 5.61 10.45 -7.80
CA VAL A 29 6.96 10.06 -7.38
C VAL A 29 6.92 9.16 -6.13
N GLY A 30 5.82 9.19 -5.39
CA GLY A 30 5.68 8.41 -4.15
C GLY A 30 6.43 9.01 -2.97
N ASP A 31 6.47 8.27 -1.86
CA ASP A 31 7.26 8.55 -0.66
C ASP A 31 6.97 9.90 0.02
N LEU A 32 7.95 10.40 0.75
CA LEU A 32 7.89 11.67 1.46
C LEU A 32 7.49 12.84 0.53
N VAL A 33 7.96 12.82 -0.71
CA VAL A 33 7.63 13.86 -1.71
C VAL A 33 6.13 13.83 -2.03
N GLY A 34 5.55 12.66 -2.28
CA GLY A 34 4.11 12.51 -2.51
C GLY A 34 3.28 13.00 -1.32
N VAL A 35 3.66 12.63 -0.11
CA VAL A 35 3.00 13.09 1.14
C VAL A 35 3.06 14.61 1.27
N LEU A 36 4.22 15.23 1.03
CA LEU A 36 4.36 16.69 1.06
C LEU A 36 3.45 17.38 0.03
N PHE A 37 3.31 16.82 -1.19
CA PHE A 37 2.40 17.36 -2.20
C PHE A 37 0.94 17.20 -1.81
N VAL A 38 0.53 16.10 -1.18
CA VAL A 38 -0.83 15.92 -0.64
C VAL A 38 -1.13 17.00 0.41
N TRP A 39 -0.21 17.21 1.36
CA TRP A 39 -0.34 18.26 2.38
C TRP A 39 -0.40 19.66 1.76
N LEU A 40 0.44 19.96 0.79
CA LEU A 40 0.45 21.23 0.09
C LEU A 40 -0.88 21.47 -0.63
N ILE A 41 -1.41 20.47 -1.33
CA ILE A 41 -2.72 20.57 -1.98
C ILE A 41 -3.83 20.74 -0.94
N ALA A 42 -3.81 20.01 0.17
CA ALA A 42 -4.82 20.11 1.22
C ALA A 42 -4.85 21.49 1.87
N VAL A 43 -3.67 22.05 2.23
CA VAL A 43 -3.56 23.36 2.88
C VAL A 43 -3.92 24.50 1.91
N PHE A 44 -3.51 24.38 0.65
CA PHE A 44 -3.72 25.41 -0.37
C PHE A 44 -4.84 25.08 -1.36
N PHE A 45 -5.77 24.19 -0.97
CA PHE A 45 -6.88 23.74 -1.82
C PHE A 45 -7.60 24.87 -2.56
N TRP A 46 -7.89 25.98 -1.87
CA TRP A 46 -8.55 27.15 -2.44
C TRP A 46 -7.78 27.81 -3.59
N LEU A 47 -6.45 27.73 -3.60
CA LEU A 47 -5.61 28.24 -4.68
C LEU A 47 -5.59 27.31 -5.90
N PHE A 48 -5.81 26.01 -5.70
CA PHE A 48 -5.86 25.04 -6.80
C PHE A 48 -7.14 25.16 -7.64
N ILE A 49 -8.27 25.61 -7.05
CA ILE A 49 -9.52 25.78 -7.80
C ILE A 49 -9.34 26.74 -8.99
N PRO A 50 -8.88 28.00 -8.81
CA PRO A 50 -8.68 28.89 -9.94
C PRO A 50 -7.61 28.41 -10.92
N VAL A 51 -6.53 27.75 -10.44
CA VAL A 51 -5.51 27.13 -11.30
C VAL A 51 -6.11 26.07 -12.19
N PHE A 52 -6.94 25.19 -11.64
CA PHE A 52 -7.64 24.14 -12.38
C PHE A 52 -8.62 24.72 -13.42
N ILE A 53 -9.40 25.74 -13.03
CA ILE A 53 -10.33 26.42 -13.94
C ILE A 53 -9.57 27.04 -15.14
N VAL A 54 -8.45 27.72 -14.89
CA VAL A 54 -7.63 28.31 -15.96
C VAL A 54 -7.05 27.22 -16.86
N ALA A 55 -6.61 26.08 -16.32
CA ALA A 55 -6.12 24.95 -17.09
C ALA A 55 -7.22 24.35 -17.99
N CYS A 56 -8.45 24.17 -17.47
CA CYS A 56 -9.60 23.71 -18.24
C CYS A 56 -9.94 24.68 -19.40
N ILE A 57 -9.97 25.99 -19.12
CA ILE A 57 -10.18 27.00 -20.17
C ILE A 57 -9.06 26.94 -21.20
N SER A 58 -7.81 26.80 -20.76
CA SER A 58 -6.64 26.66 -21.64
C SER A 58 -6.76 25.43 -22.55
N PHE A 59 -7.18 24.29 -22.02
CA PHE A 59 -7.42 23.07 -22.78
C PHE A 59 -8.48 23.29 -23.88
N ILE A 60 -9.67 23.79 -23.51
CA ILE A 60 -10.76 24.06 -24.45
C ILE A 60 -10.34 25.04 -25.53
N CYS A 61 -9.65 26.13 -25.17
CA CYS A 61 -9.16 27.11 -26.12
C CYS A 61 -8.08 26.53 -27.07
N SER A 62 -7.29 25.57 -26.60
CA SER A 62 -6.23 24.95 -27.37
C SER A 62 -6.77 24.00 -28.45
N LEU A 63 -7.93 23.38 -28.22
CA LEU A 63 -8.59 22.52 -29.19
C LEU A 63 -9.06 23.26 -30.45
N ARG A 64 -9.33 24.56 -30.34
CA ARG A 64 -9.97 25.39 -31.41
C ARG A 64 -9.02 26.17 -32.29
N CYS A 65 -7.73 26.17 -32.04
CA CYS A 65 -6.77 27.03 -32.76
C CYS A 65 -5.45 26.33 -33.10
N ASN A 66 -4.92 26.66 -34.26
CA ASN A 66 -3.71 26.04 -34.84
C ASN A 66 -2.40 26.84 -34.58
N ASP A 67 -2.34 27.61 -33.48
CA ASP A 67 -1.16 28.40 -33.11
C ASP A 67 -0.15 27.51 -32.34
N LYS A 68 1.17 27.74 -32.51
CA LYS A 68 2.26 26.98 -31.88
C LYS A 68 2.14 26.94 -30.35
N HIS A 69 1.82 28.09 -29.74
CA HIS A 69 1.63 28.18 -28.28
C HIS A 69 0.46 27.32 -27.79
N LYS A 70 -0.62 27.27 -28.55
CA LYS A 70 -1.80 26.46 -28.20
C LYS A 70 -1.57 24.97 -28.37
N LYS A 71 -0.79 24.56 -29.39
CA LYS A 71 -0.37 23.17 -29.53
C LYS A 71 0.47 22.71 -28.33
N MET A 72 1.40 23.56 -27.86
CA MET A 72 2.21 23.25 -26.68
C MET A 72 1.35 23.15 -25.41
N LEU A 73 0.42 24.06 -25.19
CA LEU A 73 -0.53 24.00 -24.07
C LEU A 73 -1.43 22.77 -24.16
N LEU A 74 -1.86 22.35 -25.34
CA LEU A 74 -2.62 21.15 -25.55
C LEU A 74 -1.81 19.91 -25.13
N ILE A 75 -0.57 19.81 -25.57
CA ILE A 75 0.33 18.70 -25.20
C ILE A 75 0.49 18.64 -23.66
N LEU A 76 0.79 19.76 -23.02
CA LEU A 76 0.94 19.82 -21.56
C LEU A 76 -0.34 19.41 -20.82
N ASN A 77 -1.51 19.85 -21.30
CA ASN A 77 -2.79 19.45 -20.70
C ASN A 77 -3.07 17.94 -20.91
N VAL A 78 -2.73 17.37 -22.07
CA VAL A 78 -2.83 15.93 -22.30
C VAL A 78 -1.92 15.15 -21.35
N VAL A 79 -0.67 15.62 -21.15
CA VAL A 79 0.24 15.04 -20.17
C VAL A 79 -0.36 15.09 -18.76
N ASN A 80 -0.97 16.21 -18.36
CA ASN A 80 -1.65 16.31 -17.05
C ASN A 80 -2.81 15.31 -16.91
N ILE A 81 -3.62 15.14 -17.96
CA ILE A 81 -4.70 14.14 -17.95
C ILE A 81 -4.14 12.73 -17.80
N LEU A 82 -3.03 12.41 -18.51
CA LEU A 82 -2.37 11.10 -18.40
C LEU A 82 -1.79 10.88 -17.00
N LEU A 83 -1.09 11.86 -16.43
CA LEU A 83 -0.54 11.80 -15.08
C LEU A 83 -1.66 11.64 -14.02
N PHE A 84 -2.73 12.41 -14.16
CA PHE A 84 -3.89 12.30 -13.28
C PHE A 84 -4.56 10.92 -13.40
N SER A 85 -4.76 10.45 -14.64
CA SER A 85 -5.30 9.12 -14.87
C SER A 85 -4.42 8.02 -14.27
N PHE A 86 -3.09 8.17 -14.38
CA PHE A 86 -2.15 7.23 -13.80
C PHE A 86 -2.26 7.14 -12.27
N LEU A 87 -2.52 8.25 -11.57
CA LEU A 87 -2.76 8.23 -10.12
C LEU A 87 -3.95 7.34 -9.74
N PHE A 88 -5.02 7.34 -10.55
CA PHE A 88 -6.24 6.57 -10.27
C PHE A 88 -6.21 5.15 -10.82
N PHE A 89 -5.54 4.95 -11.93
CA PHE A 89 -5.56 3.68 -12.68
C PHE A 89 -4.23 2.94 -12.65
N ASN A 90 -3.27 3.39 -11.83
CA ASN A 90 -1.99 2.69 -11.68
C ASN A 90 -2.23 1.27 -11.17
N PRO A 91 -1.98 0.24 -11.99
CA PRO A 91 -2.17 -1.15 -11.58
C PRO A 91 -1.28 -1.54 -10.39
N SER A 92 -0.14 -0.86 -10.20
CA SER A 92 0.76 -1.10 -9.07
C SER A 92 0.15 -0.68 -7.71
N ASN A 93 -0.90 0.17 -7.73
CA ASN A 93 -1.61 0.60 -6.53
C ASN A 93 -2.92 -0.18 -6.34
N ARG A 94 -3.11 -1.28 -7.06
CA ARG A 94 -4.27 -2.15 -6.87
C ARG A 94 -3.82 -3.42 -6.17
N CYS A 95 -4.50 -3.73 -5.10
CA CYS A 95 -4.49 -5.06 -4.52
C CYS A 95 -5.94 -5.52 -4.40
N ASP A 96 -6.20 -6.71 -4.86
CA ASP A 96 -7.48 -7.40 -4.72
C ASP A 96 -7.23 -8.86 -4.36
N ALA A 97 -8.31 -9.58 -4.10
CA ALA A 97 -8.22 -10.96 -3.65
C ALA A 97 -7.68 -11.91 -4.73
N ASP A 98 -7.93 -11.65 -6.02
CA ASP A 98 -7.39 -12.46 -7.12
C ASP A 98 -5.85 -12.31 -7.22
N ILE A 99 -5.34 -11.09 -7.02
CA ILE A 99 -3.88 -10.83 -6.97
C ILE A 99 -3.25 -11.54 -5.77
N MET A 100 -3.85 -11.41 -4.59
CA MET A 100 -3.36 -12.09 -3.38
C MET A 100 -3.41 -13.61 -3.51
N GLU A 101 -4.47 -14.15 -4.10
CA GLU A 101 -4.59 -15.60 -4.34
C GLU A 101 -3.47 -16.12 -5.24
N ASN A 102 -3.25 -15.49 -6.41
CA ASN A 102 -2.21 -15.91 -7.34
C ASN A 102 -0.82 -15.82 -6.70
N HIS A 103 -0.55 -14.74 -5.97
CA HIS A 103 0.70 -14.55 -5.25
C HIS A 103 0.88 -15.61 -4.14
N TYR A 104 -0.16 -15.91 -3.38
CA TYR A 104 -0.10 -16.94 -2.34
C TYR A 104 0.18 -18.33 -2.92
N ILE A 105 -0.50 -18.68 -4.02
CA ILE A 105 -0.26 -19.96 -4.72
C ILE A 105 1.21 -20.09 -5.13
N GLU A 106 1.81 -19.02 -5.64
CA GLU A 106 3.21 -19.02 -6.09
C GLU A 106 4.21 -19.07 -4.93
N TYR A 107 3.96 -18.35 -3.82
CA TYR A 107 4.96 -18.11 -2.79
C TYR A 107 4.67 -18.74 -1.42
N SER A 108 3.57 -19.48 -1.25
CA SER A 108 3.16 -20.07 0.04
C SER A 108 4.25 -20.92 0.71
N GLY A 109 4.97 -21.74 -0.08
CA GLY A 109 6.08 -22.54 0.44
C GLY A 109 7.26 -21.70 0.95
N ARG A 110 7.50 -20.52 0.36
CA ARG A 110 8.53 -19.59 0.84
C ARG A 110 8.06 -18.85 2.08
N MET A 111 6.79 -18.45 2.17
CA MET A 111 6.19 -17.84 3.35
C MET A 111 6.33 -18.76 4.57
N GLU A 112 6.02 -20.05 4.40
CA GLU A 112 6.19 -21.07 5.44
C GLU A 112 7.66 -21.24 5.86
N ARG A 113 8.59 -21.20 4.91
CA ARG A 113 10.04 -21.27 5.21
C ARG A 113 10.51 -20.04 6.00
N ILE A 114 10.03 -18.84 5.65
CA ILE A 114 10.35 -17.59 6.37
C ILE A 114 9.86 -17.71 7.80
N TYR A 115 8.60 -18.09 7.99
CA TYR A 115 8.03 -18.32 9.30
C TYR A 115 8.87 -19.28 10.15
N ARG A 116 9.11 -20.49 9.66
CA ARG A 116 9.84 -21.53 10.42
C ARG A 116 11.25 -21.08 10.79
N ASN A 117 11.95 -20.41 9.89
CA ASN A 117 13.32 -19.96 10.16
C ASN A 117 13.38 -18.94 11.29
N LEU A 118 12.46 -17.97 11.29
CA LEU A 118 12.39 -16.94 12.34
C LEU A 118 11.88 -17.52 13.66
N TYR A 119 10.78 -18.27 13.62
CA TYR A 119 10.16 -18.85 14.79
C TYR A 119 11.14 -19.71 15.61
N ASN A 120 11.97 -20.50 14.92
CA ASN A 120 12.97 -21.35 15.56
C ASN A 120 14.12 -20.57 16.22
N LYS A 121 14.32 -19.31 15.86
CA LYS A 121 15.36 -18.44 16.43
C LYS A 121 14.84 -17.52 17.52
N MET A 122 13.56 -17.25 17.51
CA MET A 122 12.95 -16.33 18.45
C MET A 122 13.06 -16.82 19.89
N ALA A 123 13.24 -15.88 20.80
CA ALA A 123 13.15 -16.15 22.22
C ALA A 123 11.74 -16.65 22.59
N PRO A 124 11.63 -17.69 23.43
CA PRO A 124 10.34 -18.23 23.85
C PRO A 124 9.44 -17.14 24.49
N GLY A 125 8.17 -17.13 24.09
CA GLY A 125 7.20 -16.18 24.63
C GLY A 125 7.25 -14.77 24.01
N CYS A 126 8.12 -14.52 23.03
CA CYS A 126 8.16 -13.27 22.31
C CYS A 126 7.25 -13.27 21.09
N SER A 127 6.56 -12.15 20.86
CA SER A 127 5.87 -11.84 19.61
C SER A 127 6.60 -10.70 18.92
N VAL A 128 6.79 -10.79 17.62
CA VAL A 128 7.48 -9.74 16.83
C VAL A 128 6.65 -9.37 15.61
N GLU A 129 6.68 -8.10 15.26
CA GLU A 129 6.29 -7.61 13.95
C GLU A 129 7.42 -6.76 13.39
N ILE A 130 7.87 -7.11 12.19
CA ILE A 130 8.94 -6.40 11.47
C ILE A 130 8.41 -6.04 10.09
N GLU A 131 8.48 -4.76 9.76
CA GLU A 131 8.10 -4.24 8.44
C GLU A 131 9.25 -3.43 7.84
N PHE A 132 9.44 -3.60 6.54
CA PHE A 132 10.45 -2.89 5.76
C PHE A 132 9.79 -1.92 4.79
N GLU A 133 10.32 -0.72 4.72
CA GLU A 133 9.95 0.31 3.75
C GLU A 133 11.21 0.91 3.15
N HIS A 134 11.28 1.00 1.81
CA HIS A 134 12.48 1.49 1.08
C HIS A 134 13.80 0.80 1.45
N GLY A 135 13.71 -0.41 1.93
CA GLY A 135 14.87 -1.19 2.33
C GLY A 135 15.34 -0.99 3.77
N ASP A 136 14.69 -0.14 4.54
CA ASP A 136 14.95 0.08 5.96
C ASP A 136 13.84 -0.52 6.82
N VAL A 137 14.12 -0.73 8.12
CA VAL A 137 13.10 -1.18 9.08
C VAL A 137 12.21 0.00 9.43
N SER A 138 10.98 0.00 8.94
CA SER A 138 9.99 1.04 9.25
C SER A 138 9.20 0.76 10.53
N ILE A 139 8.97 -0.54 10.83
CA ILE A 139 8.30 -0.97 12.05
C ILE A 139 9.06 -2.12 12.68
N PHE A 140 9.28 -2.03 13.99
CA PHE A 140 9.71 -3.16 14.81
C PHE A 140 8.96 -3.14 16.12
N HIS A 141 7.92 -3.96 16.21
CA HIS A 141 7.19 -4.19 17.44
C HIS A 141 7.64 -5.49 18.08
N LEU A 142 7.89 -5.43 19.38
CA LEU A 142 8.23 -6.58 20.20
C LEU A 142 7.30 -6.64 21.40
N SER A 143 6.66 -7.79 21.62
CA SER A 143 5.96 -8.07 22.87
C SER A 143 6.62 -9.25 23.55
N ASN A 144 6.91 -9.11 24.82
CA ASN A 144 7.39 -10.20 25.66
C ASN A 144 6.19 -10.90 26.33
N GLY A 145 6.41 -12.10 26.84
CA GLY A 145 5.36 -12.92 27.48
C GLY A 145 4.68 -12.28 28.68
N ASN A 146 5.13 -11.13 29.15
CA ASN A 146 4.52 -10.36 30.25
C ASN A 146 3.46 -9.35 29.78
N GLY A 147 3.20 -9.28 28.45
CA GLY A 147 2.23 -8.36 27.85
C GLY A 147 2.75 -6.93 27.64
N GLU A 148 4.01 -6.66 27.97
CA GLU A 148 4.63 -5.40 27.64
C GLU A 148 4.94 -5.36 26.14
N MET A 149 4.45 -4.31 25.47
CA MET A 149 4.65 -4.07 24.05
C MET A 149 5.60 -2.89 23.85
N ASP A 150 6.72 -3.14 23.18
CA ASP A 150 7.67 -2.13 22.75
C ASP A 150 7.44 -1.85 21.26
N SER A 151 6.64 -0.82 21.00
CA SER A 151 6.23 -0.44 19.64
C SER A 151 7.11 0.68 19.11
N ASN A 152 7.81 0.43 18.02
CA ASN A 152 8.74 1.39 17.43
C ASN A 152 8.43 1.59 15.94
N TRP A 153 8.28 2.85 15.58
CA TRP A 153 8.18 3.35 14.22
C TRP A 153 9.48 4.04 13.87
N ASP A 154 10.04 3.76 12.70
CA ASP A 154 11.34 4.25 12.24
C ASP A 154 12.44 4.12 13.32
N PRO A 155 12.65 2.90 13.87
CA PRO A 155 13.56 2.72 14.99
C PRO A 155 15.02 3.04 14.57
N SER A 156 15.75 3.73 15.45
CA SER A 156 17.18 3.94 15.23
C SER A 156 17.94 2.60 15.23
N GLU A 157 19.11 2.56 14.59
CA GLU A 157 19.99 1.37 14.53
C GLU A 157 20.26 0.76 15.90
N LYS A 158 20.54 1.62 16.92
CA LYS A 158 20.74 1.17 18.30
C LYS A 158 19.49 0.52 18.91
N LYS A 159 18.30 1.04 18.54
CA LYS A 159 17.03 0.47 19.00
C LYS A 159 16.78 -0.87 18.34
N ILE A 160 17.06 -0.99 17.04
CA ILE A 160 16.98 -2.25 16.29
C ILE A 160 17.87 -3.32 16.95
N ASP A 161 19.13 -2.98 17.26
CA ASP A 161 20.05 -3.92 17.94
C ASP A 161 19.49 -4.40 19.27
N SER A 162 18.93 -3.49 20.07
CA SER A 162 18.31 -3.84 21.35
C SER A 162 17.10 -4.78 21.17
N LEU A 163 16.23 -4.51 20.19
CA LEU A 163 15.05 -5.33 19.91
C LEU A 163 15.43 -6.72 19.38
N LEU A 164 16.46 -6.80 18.53
CA LEU A 164 16.98 -8.07 18.02
C LEU A 164 17.49 -8.94 19.16
N ILE A 165 18.28 -8.40 20.07
CA ILE A 165 18.78 -9.14 21.24
C ILE A 165 17.61 -9.64 22.08
N GLN A 166 16.61 -8.80 22.36
CA GLN A 166 15.45 -9.17 23.18
C GLN A 166 14.57 -10.22 22.52
N SER A 167 14.43 -10.16 21.20
CA SER A 167 13.64 -11.14 20.43
C SER A 167 14.39 -12.47 20.17
N GLY A 168 15.68 -12.56 20.49
CA GLY A 168 16.52 -13.71 20.15
C GLY A 168 17.00 -13.74 18.70
N LEU A 169 16.75 -12.68 17.96
CA LEU A 169 17.18 -12.53 16.57
C LEU A 169 18.53 -11.79 16.52
N ASP A 170 19.18 -11.87 15.36
CA ASP A 170 20.42 -11.17 15.07
C ASP A 170 20.35 -10.38 13.74
N ARG A 171 21.37 -9.57 13.47
CA ARG A 171 21.47 -8.79 12.23
C ARG A 171 21.47 -9.67 10.96
N ASN A 172 22.02 -10.87 11.04
CA ASN A 172 22.02 -11.79 9.91
C ASN A 172 20.59 -12.28 9.62
N SER A 173 19.81 -12.56 10.68
CA SER A 173 18.40 -12.94 10.56
C SER A 173 17.56 -11.80 9.97
N LEU A 174 17.82 -10.56 10.39
CA LEU A 174 17.13 -9.37 9.86
C LEU A 174 17.47 -9.16 8.37
N THR A 175 18.73 -9.23 8.00
CA THR A 175 19.20 -9.09 6.61
C THR A 175 18.63 -10.21 5.71
N TRP A 176 18.63 -11.43 6.22
CA TRP A 176 18.06 -12.58 5.53
C TRP A 176 16.54 -12.41 5.34
N LEU A 177 15.83 -12.01 6.40
CA LEU A 177 14.39 -11.76 6.35
C LEU A 177 14.03 -10.72 5.30
N LYS A 178 14.72 -9.56 5.33
CA LYS A 178 14.54 -8.51 4.33
C LYS A 178 14.64 -9.06 2.92
N LYS A 179 15.74 -9.77 2.62
CA LYS A 179 15.97 -10.36 1.31
C LYS A 179 14.86 -11.34 0.91
N GLU A 180 14.46 -12.24 1.79
CA GLU A 180 13.40 -13.22 1.49
C GLU A 180 12.05 -12.56 1.24
N LEU A 181 11.69 -11.51 2.01
CA LEU A 181 10.45 -10.76 1.78
C LEU A 181 10.51 -9.97 0.47
N GLU A 182 11.61 -9.28 0.17
CA GLU A 182 11.80 -8.58 -1.11
C GLU A 182 11.67 -9.52 -2.31
N GLU A 183 12.27 -10.72 -2.24
CA GLU A 183 12.21 -11.70 -3.33
C GLU A 183 10.80 -12.27 -3.57
N ILE A 184 9.92 -12.25 -2.58
CA ILE A 184 8.52 -12.64 -2.74
C ILE A 184 7.58 -11.43 -2.86
N GLY A 185 8.10 -10.21 -2.96
CA GLY A 185 7.29 -9.00 -3.07
C GLY A 185 6.44 -8.69 -1.85
N CYS A 186 6.87 -9.11 -0.65
CA CYS A 186 6.21 -8.84 0.62
C CYS A 186 7.00 -7.82 1.45
N ILE A 187 6.35 -7.17 2.39
CA ILE A 187 6.92 -6.06 3.16
C ILE A 187 7.11 -6.35 4.64
N SER A 188 6.39 -7.30 5.20
CA SER A 188 6.44 -7.53 6.66
C SER A 188 6.16 -8.98 7.05
N ILE A 189 6.55 -9.29 8.28
CA ILE A 189 6.13 -10.50 8.99
C ILE A 189 5.70 -10.15 10.41
N SER A 190 4.65 -10.84 10.89
CA SER A 190 4.25 -10.79 12.29
C SER A 190 4.11 -12.21 12.82
N LEU A 191 4.79 -12.49 13.92
CA LEU A 191 4.82 -13.77 14.62
C LEU A 191 4.33 -13.57 16.04
N GLN A 192 3.40 -14.42 16.48
CA GLN A 192 2.84 -14.33 17.83
C GLN A 192 3.29 -15.52 18.67
N ALA A 193 3.60 -15.26 19.93
CA ALA A 193 3.92 -16.30 20.91
C ALA A 193 2.69 -17.07 21.43
N ILE A 194 1.49 -16.66 21.01
CA ILE A 194 0.23 -17.25 21.44
C ILE A 194 0.06 -18.58 20.67
N PRO A 195 -0.17 -19.72 21.37
CA PRO A 195 -0.47 -20.97 20.72
C PRO A 195 -1.67 -20.83 19.77
N ASP A 196 -1.59 -21.45 18.59
CA ASP A 196 -2.63 -21.43 17.54
C ASP A 196 -2.93 -20.08 16.91
N ALA A 197 -2.25 -19.01 17.32
CA ALA A 197 -2.35 -17.74 16.60
C ALA A 197 -1.77 -17.88 15.18
N PRO A 198 -2.36 -17.21 14.19
CA PRO A 198 -1.79 -17.19 12.87
C PRO A 198 -0.48 -16.39 12.87
N TYR A 199 0.44 -16.75 11.96
CA TYR A 199 1.46 -15.80 11.56
C TYR A 199 0.95 -14.98 10.37
N CYS A 200 1.42 -13.74 10.28
CA CYS A 200 1.01 -12.85 9.23
C CYS A 200 2.19 -12.48 8.33
N ILE A 201 1.96 -12.48 7.02
CA ILE A 201 2.89 -11.95 6.02
C ILE A 201 2.23 -10.74 5.37
N GLY A 202 2.81 -9.56 5.54
CA GLY A 202 2.32 -8.33 4.93
C GLY A 202 2.70 -8.29 3.45
N PHE A 203 1.70 -8.24 2.59
CA PHE A 203 1.89 -8.21 1.15
C PHE A 203 2.26 -6.81 0.67
N CYS A 204 1.40 -5.83 0.90
CA CYS A 204 1.66 -4.45 0.48
C CYS A 204 0.82 -3.45 1.29
N ARG A 205 1.25 -2.18 1.26
CA ARG A 205 0.45 -1.05 1.75
C ARG A 205 -0.22 -0.33 0.60
N ILE A 206 -1.50 -0.02 0.78
CA ILE A 206 -2.24 0.88 -0.11
C ILE A 206 -2.95 1.91 0.75
N GLY A 207 -2.56 3.17 0.57
CA GLY A 207 -2.99 4.23 1.47
C GLY A 207 -2.48 4.00 2.90
N MET A 208 -3.38 4.03 3.88
CA MET A 208 -3.04 3.80 5.29
C MET A 208 -3.26 2.36 5.74
N GLY A 209 -3.79 1.49 4.87
CA GLY A 209 -4.03 0.09 5.16
C GLY A 209 -2.94 -0.82 4.62
N LYS A 210 -2.86 -2.02 5.19
CA LYS A 210 -1.96 -3.10 4.79
C LYS A 210 -2.78 -4.33 4.38
N TYR A 211 -2.37 -4.98 3.32
CA TYR A 211 -2.88 -6.29 2.91
C TYR A 211 -1.99 -7.37 3.51
N ASP A 212 -2.59 -8.26 4.27
CA ASP A 212 -1.89 -9.32 4.99
C ASP A 212 -2.45 -10.71 4.65
N TYR A 213 -1.56 -11.70 4.61
CA TYR A 213 -1.91 -13.12 4.69
C TYR A 213 -1.86 -13.53 6.15
N GLN A 214 -3.00 -13.93 6.72
CA GLN A 214 -3.05 -14.62 8.02
C GLN A 214 -3.03 -16.12 7.78
N ILE A 215 -1.98 -16.79 8.20
CA ILE A 215 -1.75 -18.21 7.95
C ILE A 215 -1.84 -18.97 9.26
N TYR A 216 -2.82 -19.84 9.36
CA TYR A 216 -3.16 -20.59 10.56
C TYR A 216 -2.46 -21.95 10.59
N HIS A 217 -2.05 -22.40 11.78
CA HIS A 217 -1.44 -23.70 12.00
C HIS A 217 -2.45 -24.84 12.09
N ARG A 218 -3.72 -24.50 12.35
CA ARG A 218 -4.85 -25.43 12.37
C ARG A 218 -5.93 -24.97 11.39
N PRO A 219 -6.77 -25.88 10.89
CA PRO A 219 -7.87 -25.46 10.06
C PRO A 219 -8.90 -24.67 10.89
N LEU A 220 -9.37 -23.59 10.34
CA LEU A 220 -10.50 -22.84 10.86
C LEU A 220 -11.77 -23.67 10.75
N SER A 221 -12.56 -23.73 11.81
CA SER A 221 -13.90 -24.34 11.77
C SER A 221 -14.85 -23.54 10.86
N SER A 222 -15.92 -24.17 10.40
CA SER A 222 -16.92 -23.51 9.54
C SER A 222 -17.53 -22.27 10.21
N GLU A 223 -17.67 -22.29 11.54
CA GLU A 223 -18.18 -21.15 12.32
C GLU A 223 -17.18 -19.99 12.34
N GLU A 224 -15.88 -20.28 12.57
CA GLU A 224 -14.80 -19.29 12.51
C GLU A 224 -14.71 -18.66 11.13
N GLN A 225 -14.73 -19.48 10.06
CA GLN A 225 -14.70 -19.01 8.69
C GLN A 225 -15.87 -18.08 8.37
N LYS A 226 -17.08 -18.45 8.81
CA LYS A 226 -18.27 -17.62 8.63
C LYS A 226 -18.12 -16.28 9.33
N LYS A 227 -17.72 -16.29 10.59
CA LYS A 227 -17.51 -15.08 11.40
C LYS A 227 -16.45 -14.16 10.78
N ILE A 228 -15.35 -14.71 10.27
CA ILE A 228 -14.30 -13.95 9.58
C ILE A 228 -14.84 -13.33 8.28
N ASN A 229 -15.60 -14.10 7.50
CA ASN A 229 -16.20 -13.59 6.27
C ASN A 229 -17.33 -12.56 6.51
N GLU A 230 -17.94 -12.50 7.68
CA GLU A 230 -18.87 -11.43 8.06
C GLU A 230 -18.14 -10.09 8.30
N SER A 231 -16.85 -10.11 8.60
CA SER A 231 -16.02 -8.90 8.64
C SER A 231 -15.86 -8.33 7.22
N GLY A 232 -16.06 -7.04 7.06
CA GLY A 232 -15.78 -6.36 5.78
C GLY A 232 -14.31 -6.43 5.35
N ALA A 233 -13.39 -6.60 6.30
CA ALA A 233 -11.95 -6.50 6.10
C ALA A 233 -11.27 -7.80 5.66
N SER A 234 -11.93 -8.95 5.82
CA SER A 234 -11.27 -10.26 5.70
C SER A 234 -11.98 -11.18 4.71
N ILE A 235 -11.21 -12.02 4.03
CA ILE A 235 -11.69 -13.05 3.10
C ILE A 235 -11.05 -14.38 3.52
N VAL A 236 -11.85 -15.38 3.84
CA VAL A 236 -11.36 -16.75 4.02
C VAL A 236 -11.06 -17.35 2.64
N TYR A 237 -9.78 -17.48 2.32
CA TYR A 237 -9.32 -18.11 1.08
C TYR A 237 -9.37 -19.64 1.19
N SER A 238 -8.92 -20.17 2.31
CA SER A 238 -8.95 -21.61 2.64
C SER A 238 -9.10 -21.80 4.14
N PRO A 239 -9.35 -23.03 4.65
CA PRO A 239 -9.41 -23.27 6.09
C PRO A 239 -8.16 -22.83 6.86
N PHE A 240 -7.04 -22.65 6.19
CA PHE A 240 -5.76 -22.27 6.81
C PHE A 240 -5.33 -20.83 6.49
N VAL A 241 -6.00 -20.13 5.58
CA VAL A 241 -5.52 -18.84 5.07
C VAL A 241 -6.65 -17.85 4.96
N VAL A 242 -6.41 -16.67 5.52
CA VAL A 242 -7.30 -15.51 5.44
C VAL A 242 -6.53 -14.36 4.83
N PHE A 243 -7.12 -13.69 3.85
CA PHE A 243 -6.65 -12.40 3.36
C PHE A 243 -7.30 -11.30 4.18
N GLU A 244 -6.54 -10.35 4.65
CA GLU A 244 -7.04 -9.22 5.43
C GLU A 244 -6.58 -7.89 4.84
N TYR A 245 -7.42 -6.87 4.96
CA TYR A 245 -7.06 -5.48 4.65
C TYR A 245 -7.41 -4.58 5.81
N GLY A 246 -6.44 -3.83 6.29
CA GLY A 246 -6.65 -2.91 7.41
C GLY A 246 -5.37 -2.63 8.17
N GLY A 247 -5.53 -2.43 9.48
CA GLY A 247 -4.41 -2.20 10.40
C GLY A 247 -4.02 -0.74 10.55
N GLY A 248 -2.97 -0.51 11.35
CA GLY A 248 -2.49 0.82 11.67
C GLY A 248 -3.52 1.68 12.41
N ALA A 249 -3.40 2.99 12.27
CA ALA A 249 -4.21 3.98 12.98
C ALA A 249 -5.69 4.02 12.54
N ILE A 250 -6.03 3.46 11.38
CA ILE A 250 -7.40 3.52 10.83
C ILE A 250 -8.23 2.26 11.11
N GLY A 251 -7.63 1.22 11.70
CA GLY A 251 -8.30 -0.04 12.01
C GLY A 251 -8.70 -0.85 10.78
N SER A 252 -9.70 -1.74 10.95
CA SER A 252 -10.21 -2.58 9.88
C SER A 252 -10.86 -1.77 8.77
N GLN A 253 -10.57 -2.10 7.52
CA GLN A 253 -11.09 -1.47 6.32
C GLN A 253 -11.85 -2.49 5.48
N ASN A 254 -12.77 -2.04 4.64
CA ASN A 254 -13.44 -2.93 3.70
C ASN A 254 -12.46 -3.43 2.64
N PHE A 255 -12.36 -4.76 2.50
CA PHE A 255 -11.53 -5.40 1.48
C PHE A 255 -12.12 -5.12 0.10
N VAL A 256 -11.34 -4.48 -0.76
CA VAL A 256 -11.80 -4.06 -2.09
C VAL A 256 -12.11 -5.29 -2.96
N GLY A 257 -13.31 -5.30 -3.58
CA GLY A 257 -13.72 -6.39 -4.47
C GLY A 257 -14.12 -7.70 -3.77
N LYS A 258 -14.25 -7.71 -2.43
CA LYS A 258 -14.59 -8.91 -1.66
C LYS A 258 -15.85 -9.64 -2.17
N ASP A 259 -16.94 -8.90 -2.35
CA ASP A 259 -18.23 -9.50 -2.73
C ASP A 259 -18.17 -10.12 -4.13
N GLU A 260 -17.43 -9.49 -5.04
CA GLU A 260 -17.23 -10.00 -6.40
C GLU A 260 -16.40 -11.27 -6.40
N TYR A 261 -15.31 -11.27 -5.62
CA TYR A 261 -14.44 -12.43 -5.45
C TYR A 261 -15.19 -13.61 -4.86
N LEU A 262 -15.94 -13.42 -3.78
CA LEU A 262 -16.73 -14.50 -3.14
C LEU A 262 -17.82 -15.05 -4.07
N LYS A 263 -18.50 -14.20 -4.82
CA LYS A 263 -19.49 -14.64 -5.84
C LYS A 263 -18.84 -15.50 -6.93
N LYS A 264 -17.70 -15.07 -7.45
CA LYS A 264 -16.92 -15.82 -8.44
C LYS A 264 -16.53 -17.22 -7.92
N LYS A 265 -16.07 -17.30 -6.67
CA LYS A 265 -15.69 -18.58 -6.04
C LYS A 265 -16.90 -19.52 -5.86
N MET A 266 -18.04 -19.00 -5.44
CA MET A 266 -19.28 -19.79 -5.32
C MET A 266 -19.76 -20.35 -6.67
N GLN A 267 -19.66 -19.57 -7.75
CA GLN A 267 -20.03 -20.02 -9.09
C GLN A 267 -19.12 -21.17 -9.58
N LEU A 268 -17.82 -21.05 -9.37
CA LEU A 268 -16.86 -22.09 -9.76
C LEU A 268 -17.10 -23.42 -9.01
N HIS A 269 -17.50 -23.37 -7.74
CA HIS A 269 -17.86 -24.60 -7.00
C HIS A 269 -19.13 -25.26 -7.52
N HIS A 270 -20.13 -24.50 -7.99
CA HIS A 270 -21.35 -25.07 -8.57
C HIS A 270 -21.17 -25.68 -9.96
N GLU A 271 -20.12 -25.32 -10.69
CA GLU A 271 -19.82 -25.88 -12.01
C GLU A 271 -18.98 -27.18 -11.95
N THR A 272 -18.40 -27.47 -10.78
CA THR A 272 -17.52 -28.65 -10.56
C THR A 272 -18.21 -29.80 -9.80
N ASP A 273 -19.40 -29.57 -9.26
CA ASP A 273 -20.28 -30.59 -8.65
C ASP A 273 -21.33 -31.09 -9.65
#